data_611177953af34557b9446e273538cecf
#
_entry.id   611177953af34557b9446e273538cecf
#
_cell.length_a   1.000
_cell.length_b   1.000
_cell.length_c   1.000
_cell.angle_alpha   90.00
_cell.angle_beta   90.00
_cell.angle_gamma   90.00
#
_symmetry.space_group_name_H-M   'P 1'
#
loop_
_entity.id
_entity.type
_entity.pdbx_description
1 polymer ?
#
loop_
_entity_poly.entity_id
_entity_poly.type
_entity_poly.pdbx_seq_one_letter_code
_entity_poly.pdbx_strand_id
1 'polypeptide(L)'
;MSTTSRFPTITPEALAALRARIGQPVRRPEPYIEVATSDAIRHWAHGIGDRNSHWAEAGLAPPTILFAMDRIVSGYVGGLPGIHAMYGGTDFRWHRAIREGDRIVGQSVLKDLAEKPSAFARRAIQQIYRTTFSNQRGELVCEADSWCFRTERDTARERGKYKATEAHRYTDAEIEEISRAYREEDIRGAKPRLWEDVKVGEALPTVCKGPLTVTSVVAFVQGWGSLYVRAHGLAFDLFERHPALGIPNAFGVPEPPERVHWDEPFARAVGVPGAYDYGPERVAWLGHVATNWMGNDGQLRRLSAQVRRHNLIGDVTWCRGVVTAKREEGGQAVVDIELSAENQRHEITAKGTATVALPRGKKS
;
A
#
# COMPACT_ATOMS: atom_id res chain seq x y z
N MET A 1 3.81 -21.57 -37.21
CA MET A 1 2.45 -21.27 -36.74
C MET A 1 2.56 -20.12 -35.76
N SER A 2 2.01 -18.95 -36.12
CA SER A 2 2.02 -17.76 -35.24
C SER A 2 1.10 -18.05 -34.05
N THR A 3 1.66 -18.23 -32.87
CA THR A 3 0.87 -18.31 -31.63
C THR A 3 0.29 -16.93 -31.37
N THR A 4 -0.97 -16.72 -31.74
CA THR A 4 -1.71 -15.51 -31.32
C THR A 4 -1.65 -15.44 -29.81
N SER A 5 -1.04 -14.37 -29.28
CA SER A 5 -1.01 -14.08 -27.85
C SER A 5 -2.43 -14.14 -27.28
N ARG A 6 -2.63 -14.89 -26.20
CA ARG A 6 -3.92 -15.03 -25.52
C ARG A 6 -4.31 -13.76 -24.75
N PHE A 7 -3.37 -12.87 -24.53
CA PHE A 7 -3.56 -11.64 -23.74
C PHE A 7 -3.15 -10.40 -24.55
N PRO A 8 -3.75 -9.23 -24.27
CA PRO A 8 -3.36 -7.97 -24.89
C PRO A 8 -1.87 -7.64 -24.69
N THR A 9 -1.27 -7.01 -25.72
CA THR A 9 0.11 -6.50 -25.71
C THR A 9 0.13 -4.98 -25.60
N ILE A 10 1.24 -4.42 -25.12
CA ILE A 10 1.43 -2.97 -25.06
C ILE A 10 1.88 -2.47 -26.44
N THR A 11 0.95 -1.94 -27.22
CA THR A 11 1.29 -1.41 -28.55
C THR A 11 1.88 0.00 -28.47
N PRO A 12 2.69 0.42 -29.45
CA PRO A 12 3.21 1.79 -29.54
C PRO A 12 2.08 2.84 -29.55
N GLU A 13 0.96 2.57 -30.23
CA GLU A 13 -0.19 3.46 -30.36
C GLU A 13 -0.89 3.62 -29.02
N ALA A 14 -1.14 2.53 -28.28
CA ALA A 14 -1.75 2.57 -26.95
C ALA A 14 -0.87 3.35 -25.96
N LEU A 15 0.46 3.18 -26.07
CA LEU A 15 1.41 3.90 -25.23
C LEU A 15 1.48 5.39 -25.59
N ALA A 16 1.45 5.74 -26.89
CA ALA A 16 1.40 7.12 -27.35
C ALA A 16 0.11 7.81 -26.88
N ALA A 17 -1.04 7.13 -27.02
CA ALA A 17 -2.33 7.63 -26.54
C ALA A 17 -2.34 7.86 -25.03
N LEU A 18 -1.71 6.98 -24.27
CA LEU A 18 -1.59 7.15 -22.82
C LEU A 18 -0.62 8.30 -22.45
N ARG A 19 0.51 8.46 -23.18
CA ARG A 19 1.44 9.59 -23.00
C ARG A 19 0.78 10.94 -23.26
N ALA A 20 -0.09 11.02 -24.24
CA ALA A 20 -0.83 12.26 -24.53
C ALA A 20 -1.74 12.72 -23.39
N ARG A 21 -1.99 11.84 -22.39
CA ARG A 21 -2.78 12.16 -21.20
C ARG A 21 -1.95 12.67 -20.02
N ILE A 22 -0.63 12.74 -20.15
CA ILE A 22 0.23 13.26 -19.08
C ILE A 22 -0.16 14.72 -18.79
N GLY A 23 -0.30 15.05 -17.50
CA GLY A 23 -0.73 16.36 -17.01
C GLY A 23 -2.25 16.59 -17.06
N GLN A 24 -3.02 15.71 -17.69
CA GLN A 24 -4.48 15.86 -17.74
C GLN A 24 -5.13 15.30 -16.48
N PRO A 25 -6.21 15.93 -15.98
CA PRO A 25 -6.98 15.41 -14.85
C PRO A 25 -7.53 14.00 -15.13
N VAL A 26 -7.45 13.16 -14.14
CA VAL A 26 -8.02 11.81 -14.18
C VAL A 26 -9.34 11.83 -13.43
N ARG A 27 -10.39 11.25 -14.04
CA ARG A 27 -11.67 11.09 -13.35
C ARG A 27 -11.45 10.27 -12.09
N ARG A 28 -11.80 10.85 -10.94
CA ARG A 28 -11.73 10.16 -9.65
C ARG A 28 -12.79 9.06 -9.59
N PRO A 29 -12.41 7.79 -9.39
CA PRO A 29 -13.38 6.78 -9.02
C PRO A 29 -13.97 7.10 -7.65
N GLU A 30 -15.19 6.64 -7.40
CA GLU A 30 -15.83 6.76 -6.10
C GLU A 30 -14.94 6.19 -4.99
N PRO A 31 -14.57 6.97 -3.97
CA PRO A 31 -13.76 6.49 -2.86
C PRO A 31 -14.56 5.55 -1.96
N TYR A 32 -13.89 4.74 -1.18
CA TYR A 32 -14.55 3.92 -0.15
C TYR A 32 -14.91 4.76 1.08
N ILE A 33 -14.01 5.63 1.49
CA ILE A 33 -14.18 6.58 2.59
C ILE A 33 -14.09 7.99 2.02
N GLU A 34 -15.12 8.82 2.25
CA GLU A 34 -15.09 10.25 1.90
C GLU A 34 -14.75 11.12 3.10
N VAL A 35 -15.24 10.73 4.28
CA VAL A 35 -15.10 11.47 5.53
C VAL A 35 -14.38 10.59 6.54
N ALA A 36 -13.38 11.14 7.21
CA ALA A 36 -12.67 10.49 8.30
C ALA A 36 -13.56 10.47 9.56
N THR A 37 -14.61 9.64 9.54
CA THR A 37 -15.44 9.41 10.73
C THR A 37 -14.69 8.56 11.75
N SER A 38 -15.12 8.56 13.02
CA SER A 38 -14.55 7.68 14.05
C SER A 38 -14.57 6.21 13.63
N ASP A 39 -15.66 5.75 12.99
CA ASP A 39 -15.78 4.38 12.49
C ASP A 39 -14.79 4.12 11.34
N ALA A 40 -14.67 5.03 10.38
CA ALA A 40 -13.73 4.90 9.27
C ALA A 40 -12.27 4.84 9.75
N ILE A 41 -11.91 5.68 10.73
CA ILE A 41 -10.59 5.69 11.37
C ILE A 41 -10.33 4.35 12.07
N ARG A 42 -11.29 3.86 12.85
CA ARG A 42 -11.19 2.58 13.55
C ARG A 42 -11.11 1.40 12.59
N HIS A 43 -11.91 1.38 11.52
CA HIS A 43 -11.88 0.30 10.53
C HIS A 43 -10.54 0.28 9.76
N TRP A 44 -10.00 1.44 9.42
CA TRP A 44 -8.69 1.53 8.79
C TRP A 44 -7.58 1.01 9.72
N ALA A 45 -7.54 1.51 10.97
CA ALA A 45 -6.57 1.04 11.97
C ALA A 45 -6.66 -0.47 12.19
N HIS A 46 -7.88 -1.01 12.33
CA HIS A 46 -8.11 -2.45 12.43
C HIS A 46 -7.60 -3.20 11.19
N GLY A 47 -7.88 -2.70 9.98
CA GLY A 47 -7.46 -3.35 8.73
C GLY A 47 -5.95 -3.47 8.56
N ILE A 48 -5.18 -2.52 9.09
CA ILE A 48 -3.70 -2.57 9.07
C ILE A 48 -3.10 -3.16 10.37
N GLY A 49 -3.94 -3.55 11.34
CA GLY A 49 -3.51 -4.08 12.63
C GLY A 49 -2.80 -3.03 13.50
N ASP A 50 -3.25 -1.78 13.48
CA ASP A 50 -2.77 -0.68 14.33
C ASP A 50 -3.63 -0.61 15.59
N ARG A 51 -3.01 -0.80 16.76
CA ARG A 51 -3.67 -0.82 18.07
C ARG A 51 -3.50 0.49 18.85
N ASN A 52 -2.97 1.53 18.22
CA ASN A 52 -2.76 2.81 18.88
C ASN A 52 -4.10 3.51 19.16
N SER A 53 -4.50 3.56 20.44
CA SER A 53 -5.75 4.23 20.89
C SER A 53 -5.76 5.73 20.63
N HIS A 54 -4.59 6.33 20.43
CA HIS A 54 -4.45 7.78 20.19
C HIS A 54 -5.32 8.28 19.03
N TRP A 55 -5.49 7.48 17.98
CA TRP A 55 -6.29 7.90 16.84
C TRP A 55 -7.71 8.30 17.26
N ALA A 56 -8.36 7.49 18.11
CA ALA A 56 -9.69 7.80 18.63
C ALA A 56 -9.66 8.94 19.67
N GLU A 57 -8.70 8.90 20.61
CA GLU A 57 -8.60 9.86 21.73
C GLU A 57 -8.30 11.28 21.24
N ALA A 58 -7.46 11.43 20.23
CA ALA A 58 -7.07 12.74 19.68
C ALA A 58 -7.93 13.21 18.51
N GLY A 59 -8.91 12.42 18.07
CA GLY A 59 -9.67 12.70 16.86
C GLY A 59 -8.78 12.83 15.62
N LEU A 60 -7.78 11.96 15.50
CA LEU A 60 -6.84 11.90 14.38
C LEU A 60 -6.99 10.58 13.63
N ALA A 61 -6.63 10.59 12.36
CA ALA A 61 -6.57 9.38 11.55
C ALA A 61 -5.12 8.94 11.32
N PRO A 62 -4.85 7.61 11.26
CA PRO A 62 -3.58 7.12 10.73
C PRO A 62 -3.31 7.76 9.36
N PRO A 63 -2.13 8.35 9.11
CA PRO A 63 -1.88 9.12 7.88
C PRO A 63 -2.15 8.35 6.59
N THR A 64 -1.95 7.03 6.61
CA THR A 64 -2.13 6.14 5.47
C THR A 64 -3.60 5.80 5.14
N ILE A 65 -4.59 6.30 5.91
CA ILE A 65 -6.03 6.18 5.60
C ILE A 65 -6.38 6.73 4.20
N LEU A 66 -5.53 7.60 3.65
CA LEU A 66 -5.67 8.11 2.29
C LEU A 66 -5.78 7.01 1.23
N PHE A 67 -5.27 5.81 1.49
CA PHE A 67 -5.49 4.65 0.63
C PHE A 67 -6.97 4.24 0.54
N ALA A 68 -7.74 4.39 1.60
CA ALA A 68 -9.18 4.14 1.58
C ALA A 68 -9.99 5.33 1.04
N MET A 69 -9.40 6.53 1.04
CA MET A 69 -10.02 7.77 0.60
C MET A 69 -9.79 8.09 -0.89
N ASP A 70 -8.92 7.34 -1.57
CA ASP A 70 -8.69 7.50 -3.01
C ASP A 70 -8.19 6.21 -3.64
N ARG A 71 -8.84 5.79 -4.74
CA ARG A 71 -8.50 4.53 -5.42
C ARG A 71 -7.27 4.65 -6.32
N ILE A 72 -6.95 5.85 -6.81
CA ILE A 72 -5.80 6.07 -7.69
C ILE A 72 -4.51 5.92 -6.89
N VAL A 73 -4.43 6.51 -5.69
CA VAL A 73 -3.26 6.34 -4.81
C VAL A 73 -3.09 4.88 -4.37
N SER A 74 -4.18 4.12 -4.35
CA SER A 74 -4.22 2.70 -4.01
C SER A 74 -3.92 1.75 -5.17
N GLY A 75 -3.57 2.27 -6.36
CA GLY A 75 -3.18 1.47 -7.50
C GLY A 75 -4.24 1.29 -8.58
N TYR A 76 -5.35 2.03 -8.52
CA TYR A 76 -6.28 2.08 -9.66
C TYR A 76 -5.62 2.81 -10.83
N VAL A 77 -5.48 2.13 -11.96
CA VAL A 77 -4.84 2.65 -13.15
C VAL A 77 -5.68 2.40 -14.39
N GLY A 78 -5.68 3.34 -15.32
CA GLY A 78 -6.39 3.23 -16.60
C GLY A 78 -5.45 3.27 -17.81
N GLY A 79 -6.04 3.29 -19.01
CA GLY A 79 -5.35 3.59 -20.25
C GLY A 79 -4.69 2.43 -20.98
N LEU A 80 -4.53 1.27 -20.35
CA LEU A 80 -4.00 0.04 -20.96
C LEU A 80 -4.90 -1.14 -20.58
N PRO A 81 -6.08 -1.30 -21.24
CA PRO A 81 -7.04 -2.32 -20.88
C PRO A 81 -6.47 -3.73 -21.08
N GLY A 82 -6.75 -4.63 -20.14
CA GLY A 82 -6.28 -6.02 -20.17
C GLY A 82 -4.79 -6.23 -19.85
N ILE A 83 -4.00 -5.16 -19.75
CA ILE A 83 -2.60 -5.23 -19.32
C ILE A 83 -2.54 -5.27 -17.79
N HIS A 84 -1.76 -6.22 -17.27
CA HIS A 84 -1.60 -6.39 -15.82
C HIS A 84 -1.03 -5.13 -15.19
N ALA A 85 -1.54 -4.76 -14.01
CA ALA A 85 -1.05 -3.66 -13.19
C ALA A 85 -0.62 -4.20 -11.83
N MET A 86 0.66 -4.10 -11.52
CA MET A 86 1.21 -4.42 -10.20
C MET A 86 1.52 -3.12 -9.47
N TYR A 87 0.93 -2.94 -8.30
CA TYR A 87 1.24 -1.80 -7.45
C TYR A 87 2.73 -1.82 -7.07
N GLY A 88 3.42 -0.70 -7.29
CA GLY A 88 4.87 -0.61 -7.08
C GLY A 88 5.27 0.25 -5.89
N GLY A 89 4.39 1.12 -5.42
CA GLY A 89 4.67 1.97 -4.26
C GLY A 89 3.98 3.32 -4.30
N THR A 90 4.24 4.09 -3.24
CA THR A 90 3.75 5.47 -3.08
C THR A 90 4.77 6.32 -2.32
N ASP A 91 4.87 7.60 -2.69
CA ASP A 91 5.59 8.67 -1.99
C ASP A 91 4.58 9.70 -1.51
N PHE A 92 4.24 9.67 -0.22
CA PHE A 92 3.36 10.63 0.44
C PHE A 92 4.14 11.78 1.04
N ARG A 93 3.57 12.99 0.97
CA ARG A 93 4.04 14.21 1.64
C ARG A 93 2.87 14.89 2.33
N TRP A 94 2.80 14.75 3.65
CA TRP A 94 1.74 15.37 4.46
C TRP A 94 2.11 16.78 4.88
N HIS A 95 1.17 17.70 4.66
CA HIS A 95 1.28 19.09 5.08
C HIS A 95 0.56 19.32 6.42
N ARG A 96 -0.44 18.47 6.72
CA ARG A 96 -1.20 18.46 7.96
C ARG A 96 -1.73 17.08 8.32
N ALA A 97 -2.06 16.89 9.59
CA ALA A 97 -2.75 15.70 10.06
C ALA A 97 -4.21 15.66 9.54
N ILE A 98 -4.70 14.46 9.30
CA ILE A 98 -6.10 14.20 8.96
C ILE A 98 -6.85 14.07 10.28
N ARG A 99 -7.92 14.87 10.44
CA ARG A 99 -8.73 14.92 11.66
C ARG A 99 -10.07 14.22 11.45
N GLU A 100 -10.64 13.73 12.54
CA GLU A 100 -12.02 13.28 12.53
C GLU A 100 -12.94 14.40 12.00
N GLY A 101 -13.87 14.02 11.11
CA GLY A 101 -14.74 14.96 10.41
C GLY A 101 -14.15 15.58 9.13
N ASP A 102 -12.86 15.37 8.83
CA ASP A 102 -12.30 15.85 7.56
C ASP A 102 -12.91 15.08 6.38
N ARG A 103 -13.51 15.80 5.44
CA ARG A 103 -13.91 15.31 4.13
C ARG A 103 -12.74 15.52 3.17
N ILE A 104 -12.17 14.43 2.69
CA ILE A 104 -10.97 14.48 1.84
C ILE A 104 -11.35 14.33 0.38
N VAL A 105 -10.85 15.24 -0.44
CA VAL A 105 -10.99 15.21 -1.90
C VAL A 105 -9.62 15.05 -2.54
N GLY A 106 -9.45 13.97 -3.30
CA GLY A 106 -8.26 13.73 -4.13
C GLY A 106 -8.49 14.26 -5.55
N GLN A 107 -7.49 14.97 -6.09
CA GLN A 107 -7.42 15.35 -7.51
C GLN A 107 -6.15 14.73 -8.09
N SER A 108 -6.32 13.93 -9.13
CA SER A 108 -5.23 13.14 -9.71
C SER A 108 -4.93 13.54 -11.14
N VAL A 109 -3.64 13.47 -11.49
CA VAL A 109 -3.16 13.58 -12.86
C VAL A 109 -2.25 12.39 -13.18
N LEU A 110 -2.24 11.95 -14.42
CA LEU A 110 -1.17 11.08 -14.90
C LEU A 110 0.11 11.92 -14.96
N LYS A 111 1.07 11.63 -14.08
CA LYS A 111 2.29 12.43 -13.93
C LYS A 111 3.35 12.05 -14.95
N ASP A 112 3.57 10.74 -15.13
CA ASP A 112 4.66 10.25 -15.99
C ASP A 112 4.45 8.79 -16.39
N LEU A 113 5.13 8.40 -17.49
CA LEU A 113 5.23 7.05 -18.01
C LEU A 113 6.70 6.75 -18.32
N ALA A 114 7.34 5.95 -17.48
CA ALA A 114 8.72 5.55 -17.66
C ALA A 114 8.82 4.08 -18.10
N GLU A 115 9.53 3.81 -19.17
CA GLU A 115 9.90 2.43 -19.53
C GLU A 115 11.04 1.96 -18.63
N LYS A 116 10.89 0.78 -18.04
CA LYS A 116 11.86 0.19 -17.12
C LYS A 116 12.34 -1.16 -17.65
N PRO A 117 13.64 -1.45 -17.55
CA PRO A 117 14.09 -2.82 -17.77
C PRO A 117 13.44 -3.75 -16.75
N SER A 118 12.96 -4.88 -17.20
CA SER A 118 12.35 -5.87 -16.33
C SER A 118 13.01 -7.23 -16.50
N ALA A 119 13.45 -7.79 -15.38
CA ALA A 119 13.92 -9.19 -15.36
C ALA A 119 12.76 -10.19 -15.57
N PHE A 120 11.51 -9.74 -15.41
CA PHE A 120 10.30 -10.57 -15.39
C PHE A 120 9.42 -10.44 -16.64
N ALA A 121 9.52 -9.32 -17.35
CA ALA A 121 8.76 -9.06 -18.57
C ALA A 121 9.69 -8.53 -19.64
N ARG A 122 9.33 -8.70 -20.94
CA ARG A 122 10.04 -8.06 -22.04
C ARG A 122 10.12 -6.55 -21.86
N ARG A 123 9.00 -5.98 -21.36
CA ARG A 123 8.75 -4.55 -21.23
C ARG A 123 7.93 -4.29 -19.98
N ALA A 124 8.36 -3.36 -19.15
CA ALA A 124 7.60 -2.87 -18.02
C ALA A 124 7.43 -1.36 -18.13
N ILE A 125 6.20 -0.88 -18.06
CA ILE A 125 5.89 0.55 -18.05
C ILE A 125 5.55 0.94 -16.62
N GLN A 126 6.37 1.79 -16.02
CA GLN A 126 6.04 2.44 -14.76
C GLN A 126 5.07 3.59 -15.06
N GLN A 127 3.84 3.46 -14.60
CA GLN A 127 2.78 4.44 -14.75
C GLN A 127 2.61 5.17 -13.43
N ILE A 128 2.89 6.49 -13.41
CA ILE A 128 2.95 7.29 -12.19
C ILE A 128 1.80 8.29 -12.18
N TYR A 129 1.04 8.32 -11.10
CA TYR A 129 0.02 9.32 -10.84
C TYR A 129 0.43 10.22 -9.69
N ARG A 130 0.11 11.51 -9.80
CA ARG A 130 0.12 12.45 -8.69
C ARG A 130 -1.30 12.70 -8.24
N THR A 131 -1.55 12.56 -6.94
CA THR A 131 -2.81 12.93 -6.29
C THR A 131 -2.55 14.03 -5.27
N THR A 132 -3.30 15.12 -5.37
CA THR A 132 -3.30 16.21 -4.39
C THR A 132 -4.57 16.09 -3.56
N PHE A 133 -4.43 15.99 -2.25
CA PHE A 133 -5.52 15.84 -1.30
C PHE A 133 -5.78 17.17 -0.58
N SER A 134 -7.04 17.57 -0.58
CA SER A 134 -7.52 18.74 0.17
C SER A 134 -8.68 18.34 1.08
N ASN A 135 -8.84 19.07 2.19
CA ASN A 135 -10.03 18.90 3.04
C ASN A 135 -11.20 19.77 2.54
N GLN A 136 -12.33 19.73 3.25
CA GLN A 136 -13.55 20.49 2.92
C GLN A 136 -13.37 22.02 2.95
N ARG A 137 -12.29 22.51 3.53
CA ARG A 137 -11.94 23.96 3.56
C ARG A 137 -11.01 24.36 2.41
N GLY A 138 -10.68 23.41 1.52
CA GLY A 138 -9.70 23.62 0.44
C GLY A 138 -8.24 23.63 0.91
N GLU A 139 -7.98 23.27 2.16
CA GLU A 139 -6.63 23.23 2.72
C GLU A 139 -5.89 21.98 2.23
N LEU A 140 -4.66 22.18 1.76
CA LEU A 140 -3.78 21.07 1.32
C LEU A 140 -3.44 20.16 2.50
N VAL A 141 -3.80 18.90 2.36
CA VAL A 141 -3.56 17.85 3.36
C VAL A 141 -2.32 17.03 3.00
N CYS A 142 -2.28 16.53 1.77
CA CYS A 142 -1.20 15.64 1.32
C CYS A 142 -1.02 15.72 -0.20
N GLU A 143 0.19 15.50 -0.67
CA GLU A 143 0.50 15.15 -2.05
C GLU A 143 1.05 13.73 -2.07
N ALA A 144 0.63 12.93 -3.05
CA ALA A 144 1.09 11.56 -3.20
C ALA A 144 1.45 11.25 -4.65
N ASP A 145 2.64 10.71 -4.87
CA ASP A 145 3.00 10.06 -6.13
C ASP A 145 2.86 8.55 -5.95
N SER A 146 1.92 7.91 -6.64
CA SER A 146 1.74 6.47 -6.65
C SER A 146 2.06 5.88 -8.01
N TRP A 147 2.58 4.65 -8.04
CA TRP A 147 2.93 4.01 -9.31
C TRP A 147 2.59 2.54 -9.35
N CYS A 148 2.25 2.10 -10.56
CA CYS A 148 2.11 0.71 -10.92
C CYS A 148 3.06 0.35 -12.06
N PHE A 149 3.47 -0.92 -12.11
CA PHE A 149 4.16 -1.49 -13.26
C PHE A 149 3.16 -2.23 -14.14
N ARG A 150 3.09 -1.83 -15.42
CA ARG A 150 2.25 -2.46 -16.43
C ARG A 150 3.10 -3.47 -17.19
N THR A 151 2.67 -4.73 -17.19
CA THR A 151 3.42 -5.85 -17.81
C THR A 151 2.50 -6.75 -18.61
N GLU A 152 3.04 -7.33 -19.69
CA GLU A 152 2.33 -8.32 -20.51
C GLU A 152 2.36 -9.68 -19.82
N ARG A 153 1.21 -10.37 -19.78
CA ARG A 153 1.05 -11.63 -19.03
C ARG A 153 1.79 -12.82 -19.64
N ASP A 154 1.82 -12.94 -20.97
CA ASP A 154 2.42 -14.10 -21.65
C ASP A 154 3.92 -14.23 -21.37
N THR A 155 4.64 -13.11 -21.29
CA THR A 155 6.09 -13.11 -21.03
C THR A 155 6.46 -13.52 -19.60
N ALA A 156 5.62 -13.25 -18.63
CA ALA A 156 5.84 -13.66 -17.24
C ALA A 156 5.65 -15.19 -17.07
N ARG A 157 4.67 -15.77 -17.80
CA ARG A 157 4.36 -17.19 -17.78
C ARG A 157 5.41 -18.03 -18.52
N GLU A 158 5.86 -17.60 -19.70
CA GLU A 158 6.86 -18.33 -20.51
C GLU A 158 8.21 -18.45 -19.84
N ARG A 159 8.57 -17.51 -18.97
CA ARG A 159 9.86 -17.49 -18.28
C ARG A 159 9.90 -18.36 -17.03
N GLY A 160 8.80 -19.00 -16.62
CA GLY A 160 8.72 -20.01 -15.56
C GLY A 160 9.34 -19.58 -14.22
N LYS A 161 9.35 -18.31 -13.90
CA LYS A 161 10.26 -17.69 -12.93
C LYS A 161 9.85 -17.82 -11.49
N TYR A 162 8.60 -18.17 -11.23
CA TYR A 162 8.15 -18.45 -9.88
C TYR A 162 8.12 -19.97 -9.70
N LYS A 163 9.23 -20.54 -9.20
CA LYS A 163 9.16 -21.83 -8.53
C LYS A 163 8.10 -21.68 -7.44
N ALA A 164 7.18 -22.63 -7.37
CA ALA A 164 6.23 -22.68 -6.27
C ALA A 164 7.00 -22.52 -4.97
N THR A 165 6.72 -21.42 -4.25
CA THR A 165 7.27 -21.25 -2.91
C THR A 165 6.47 -22.17 -2.01
N GLU A 166 7.13 -23.12 -1.35
CA GLU A 166 6.44 -23.96 -0.36
C GLU A 166 5.95 -23.06 0.78
N ALA A 167 4.69 -23.31 1.18
CA ALA A 167 4.12 -22.62 2.32
C ALA A 167 4.89 -23.01 3.58
N HIS A 168 5.31 -22.01 4.36
CA HIS A 168 5.94 -22.26 5.66
C HIS A 168 4.93 -22.89 6.61
N ARG A 169 5.36 -23.92 7.32
CA ARG A 169 4.58 -24.55 8.40
C ARG A 169 5.18 -24.16 9.74
N TYR A 170 4.43 -23.41 10.49
CA TYR A 170 4.86 -22.92 11.79
C TYR A 170 4.83 -24.00 12.84
N THR A 171 5.87 -24.07 13.65
CA THR A 171 5.90 -24.80 14.92
C THR A 171 5.22 -24.00 16.02
N ASP A 172 4.84 -24.65 17.12
CA ASP A 172 4.26 -23.96 18.27
C ASP A 172 5.21 -22.91 18.86
N ALA A 173 6.51 -23.15 18.81
CA ALA A 173 7.53 -22.22 19.27
C ALA A 173 7.60 -20.93 18.40
N GLU A 174 7.52 -21.06 17.08
CA GLU A 174 7.47 -19.91 16.16
C GLU A 174 6.17 -19.12 16.34
N ILE A 175 5.03 -19.79 16.53
CA ILE A 175 3.76 -19.12 16.81
C ILE A 175 3.83 -18.37 18.15
N GLU A 176 4.46 -18.94 19.18
CA GLU A 176 4.63 -18.26 20.46
C GLU A 176 5.56 -17.05 20.35
N GLU A 177 6.63 -17.13 19.54
CA GLU A 177 7.49 -15.97 19.24
C GLU A 177 6.71 -14.84 18.59
N ILE A 178 5.92 -15.14 17.55
CA ILE A 178 5.06 -14.17 16.87
C ILE A 178 4.04 -13.58 17.85
N SER A 179 3.39 -14.43 18.65
CA SER A 179 2.41 -14.02 19.66
C SER A 179 3.03 -13.09 20.71
N ARG A 180 4.26 -13.39 21.13
CA ARG A 180 5.04 -12.53 22.04
C ARG A 180 5.34 -11.19 21.41
N ALA A 181 5.80 -11.15 20.14
CA ALA A 181 6.04 -9.91 19.41
C ALA A 181 4.79 -9.02 19.34
N TYR A 182 3.62 -9.60 19.19
CA TYR A 182 2.37 -8.86 19.24
C TYR A 182 2.03 -8.34 20.64
N ARG A 183 2.29 -9.13 21.71
CA ARG A 183 2.03 -8.68 23.09
C ARG A 183 2.96 -7.56 23.52
N GLU A 184 4.20 -7.61 23.04
CA GLU A 184 5.28 -6.70 23.41
C GLU A 184 5.46 -5.54 22.41
N GLU A 185 4.52 -5.37 21.46
CA GLU A 185 4.58 -4.26 20.51
C GLU A 185 4.66 -2.91 21.24
N ASP A 186 5.74 -2.18 21.01
CA ASP A 186 5.99 -0.87 21.64
C ASP A 186 5.21 0.22 20.92
N ILE A 187 4.08 0.60 21.49
CA ILE A 187 3.27 1.74 21.06
C ILE A 187 3.58 2.89 22.01
N ARG A 188 4.32 3.88 21.53
CA ARG A 188 4.74 5.00 22.37
C ARG A 188 3.58 5.80 22.95
N GLY A 189 2.49 5.95 22.20
CA GLY A 189 1.29 6.64 22.64
C GLY A 189 1.54 8.07 23.11
N ALA A 190 0.97 8.43 24.27
CA ALA A 190 1.04 9.78 24.84
C ALA A 190 2.42 10.15 25.43
N LYS A 191 3.38 9.23 25.49
CA LYS A 191 4.73 9.54 25.99
C LYS A 191 5.48 10.36 24.93
N PRO A 192 5.84 11.64 25.19
CA PRO A 192 6.49 12.49 24.20
C PRO A 192 7.80 11.90 23.67
N ARG A 193 8.06 12.05 22.39
CA ARG A 193 9.36 11.79 21.76
C ARG A 193 9.98 13.12 21.41
N LEU A 194 10.96 13.54 22.20
CA LEU A 194 11.64 14.81 21.95
C LEU A 194 12.73 14.59 20.87
N TRP A 195 12.86 15.56 19.99
CA TRP A 195 13.87 15.53 18.93
C TRP A 195 15.28 15.42 19.49
N GLU A 196 15.56 16.06 20.62
CA GLU A 196 16.86 16.06 21.29
C GLU A 196 17.27 14.65 21.73
N ASP A 197 16.32 13.82 22.15
CA ASP A 197 16.56 12.46 22.67
C ASP A 197 16.86 11.44 21.56
N VAL A 198 16.57 11.76 20.31
CA VAL A 198 16.78 10.85 19.18
C VAL A 198 18.24 10.82 18.77
N LYS A 199 18.76 9.62 18.52
CA LYS A 199 20.14 9.40 18.03
C LYS A 199 20.14 8.85 16.62
N VAL A 200 21.06 9.36 15.78
CA VAL A 200 21.32 8.75 14.47
C VAL A 200 21.87 7.35 14.69
N GLY A 201 21.38 6.37 13.93
CA GLY A 201 21.68 4.95 14.11
C GLY A 201 20.75 4.24 15.10
N GLU A 202 19.84 4.95 15.77
CA GLU A 202 18.84 4.33 16.65
C GLU A 202 17.91 3.42 15.85
N ALA A 203 17.75 2.16 16.27
CA ALA A 203 16.75 1.26 15.73
C ALA A 203 15.38 1.57 16.34
N LEU A 204 14.35 1.58 15.49
CA LEU A 204 12.97 1.68 15.93
C LEU A 204 12.49 0.30 16.45
N PRO A 205 11.52 0.27 17.37
CA PRO A 205 10.84 -0.96 17.74
C PRO A 205 10.28 -1.68 16.50
N THR A 206 10.50 -2.99 16.46
CA THR A 206 10.01 -3.82 15.36
C THR A 206 8.49 -4.01 15.47
N VAL A 207 7.79 -3.88 14.36
CA VAL A 207 6.36 -4.19 14.24
C VAL A 207 6.20 -5.51 13.46
N CYS A 208 5.54 -6.48 14.08
CA CYS A 208 5.20 -7.76 13.45
C CYS A 208 3.89 -7.67 12.68
N LYS A 209 3.82 -8.31 11.50
CA LYS A 209 2.59 -8.46 10.70
C LYS A 209 2.48 -9.90 10.19
N GLY A 210 1.31 -10.48 10.30
CA GLY A 210 1.07 -11.87 9.91
C GLY A 210 1.23 -12.87 11.07
N PRO A 211 1.27 -14.21 10.82
CA PRO A 211 1.26 -14.82 9.49
C PRO A 211 0.04 -14.40 8.67
N LEU A 212 0.27 -14.02 7.42
CA LEU A 212 -0.78 -13.54 6.53
C LEU A 212 -1.79 -14.66 6.27
N THR A 213 -3.06 -14.37 6.46
CA THR A 213 -4.18 -15.31 6.21
C THR A 213 -5.19 -14.66 5.26
N VAL A 214 -6.04 -15.47 4.65
CA VAL A 214 -7.19 -14.92 3.90
C VAL A 214 -8.08 -14.06 4.83
N THR A 215 -8.21 -14.44 6.10
CA THR A 215 -8.94 -13.62 7.10
C THR A 215 -8.33 -12.24 7.29
N SER A 216 -6.98 -12.13 7.36
CA SER A 216 -6.32 -10.81 7.45
C SER A 216 -6.47 -9.98 6.17
N VAL A 217 -6.44 -10.63 5.00
CA VAL A 217 -6.76 -9.97 3.72
C VAL A 217 -8.19 -9.41 3.73
N VAL A 218 -9.17 -10.18 4.20
CA VAL A 218 -10.57 -9.73 4.36
C VAL A 218 -10.65 -8.55 5.33
N ALA A 219 -9.95 -8.62 6.47
CA ALA A 219 -9.91 -7.52 7.44
C ALA A 219 -9.33 -6.23 6.84
N PHE A 220 -8.25 -6.33 6.06
CA PHE A 220 -7.71 -5.18 5.34
C PHE A 220 -8.72 -4.61 4.34
N VAL A 221 -9.39 -5.46 3.55
CA VAL A 221 -10.42 -5.02 2.58
C VAL A 221 -11.59 -4.30 3.28
N GLN A 222 -11.99 -4.72 4.48
CA GLN A 222 -13.03 -4.04 5.26
C GLN A 222 -12.62 -2.60 5.66
N GLY A 223 -11.36 -2.34 5.91
CA GLY A 223 -10.87 -0.99 6.21
C GLY A 223 -10.57 -0.16 4.96
N TRP A 224 -10.17 -0.81 3.88
CA TRP A 224 -9.71 -0.18 2.65
C TRP A 224 -10.79 -0.06 1.55
N GLY A 225 -11.72 -1.01 1.50
CA GLY A 225 -12.84 -1.05 0.55
C GLY A 225 -12.50 -1.60 -0.82
N SER A 226 -11.26 -2.03 -1.10
CA SER A 226 -10.86 -2.67 -2.35
C SER A 226 -11.01 -1.79 -3.60
N LEU A 227 -10.46 -2.21 -4.73
CA LEU A 227 -10.67 -1.56 -6.03
C LEU A 227 -11.93 -2.10 -6.75
N TYR A 228 -12.11 -3.43 -6.76
CA TYR A 228 -13.13 -4.09 -7.59
C TYR A 228 -14.03 -5.07 -6.83
N VAL A 229 -13.79 -5.35 -5.55
CA VAL A 229 -14.63 -6.27 -4.76
C VAL A 229 -15.99 -5.63 -4.53
N ARG A 230 -17.03 -6.27 -5.09
CA ARG A 230 -18.43 -5.90 -4.97
C ARG A 230 -19.27 -7.16 -4.81
N ALA A 231 -20.42 -7.05 -4.18
CA ALA A 231 -21.30 -8.18 -3.94
C ALA A 231 -22.49 -8.19 -4.91
N HIS A 232 -22.91 -9.39 -5.30
CA HIS A 232 -24.18 -9.65 -5.98
C HIS A 232 -24.38 -8.79 -7.25
N GLY A 233 -25.53 -8.13 -7.39
CA GLY A 233 -25.87 -7.29 -8.53
C GLY A 233 -24.83 -6.21 -8.82
N LEU A 234 -24.24 -5.58 -7.78
CA LEU A 234 -23.21 -4.57 -7.97
C LEU A 234 -21.94 -5.12 -8.65
N ALA A 235 -21.61 -6.39 -8.39
CA ALA A 235 -20.48 -7.05 -9.07
C ALA A 235 -20.83 -7.33 -10.54
N PHE A 236 -22.03 -7.83 -10.82
CA PHE A 236 -22.50 -8.07 -12.18
C PHE A 236 -22.60 -6.79 -13.00
N ASP A 237 -23.14 -5.71 -12.44
CA ASP A 237 -23.17 -4.38 -13.06
C ASP A 237 -21.75 -3.87 -13.40
N LEU A 238 -20.77 -4.14 -12.53
CA LEU A 238 -19.38 -3.80 -12.80
C LEU A 238 -18.83 -4.61 -13.97
N PHE A 239 -19.10 -5.89 -14.02
CA PHE A 239 -18.60 -6.79 -15.08
C PHE A 239 -19.29 -6.56 -16.42
N GLU A 240 -20.56 -6.19 -16.44
CA GLU A 240 -21.25 -5.76 -17.67
C GLU A 240 -20.60 -4.50 -18.27
N ARG A 241 -20.30 -3.52 -17.44
CA ARG A 241 -19.61 -2.28 -17.87
C ARG A 241 -18.16 -2.50 -18.24
N HIS A 242 -17.50 -3.47 -17.60
CA HIS A 242 -16.09 -3.77 -17.75
C HIS A 242 -15.86 -5.29 -17.85
N PRO A 243 -16.18 -5.94 -18.97
CA PRO A 243 -16.15 -7.41 -19.09
C PRO A 243 -14.78 -8.04 -18.78
N ALA A 244 -13.68 -7.30 -19.01
CA ALA A 244 -12.33 -7.77 -18.69
C ALA A 244 -12.06 -7.93 -17.18
N LEU A 245 -12.91 -7.39 -16.30
CA LEU A 245 -12.83 -7.57 -14.86
C LEU A 245 -13.58 -8.81 -14.37
N GLY A 246 -14.53 -9.34 -15.14
CA GLY A 246 -15.28 -10.53 -14.78
C GLY A 246 -14.57 -11.81 -15.23
N ILE A 247 -13.66 -12.35 -14.42
CA ILE A 247 -12.88 -13.55 -14.78
C ILE A 247 -13.58 -14.78 -14.19
N PRO A 248 -14.01 -15.78 -15.01
CA PRO A 248 -14.69 -16.96 -14.49
C PRO A 248 -13.84 -17.72 -13.45
N ASN A 249 -14.46 -18.10 -12.34
CA ASN A 249 -13.87 -18.98 -11.33
C ASN A 249 -14.10 -20.46 -11.70
N ALA A 250 -13.77 -21.38 -10.76
CA ALA A 250 -13.95 -22.81 -10.96
C ALA A 250 -15.42 -23.26 -11.17
N PHE A 251 -16.38 -22.41 -10.80
CA PHE A 251 -17.82 -22.65 -10.98
C PHE A 251 -18.39 -21.93 -12.21
N GLY A 252 -17.53 -21.28 -13.02
CA GLY A 252 -17.97 -20.46 -14.17
C GLY A 252 -18.55 -19.10 -13.79
N VAL A 253 -18.47 -18.70 -12.52
CA VAL A 253 -18.98 -17.42 -12.01
C VAL A 253 -17.93 -16.32 -12.20
N PRO A 254 -18.27 -15.14 -12.76
CA PRO A 254 -17.33 -14.05 -12.91
C PRO A 254 -16.93 -13.45 -11.55
N GLU A 255 -15.63 -13.28 -11.35
CA GLU A 255 -15.04 -12.66 -10.15
C GLU A 255 -13.96 -11.65 -10.54
N PRO A 256 -13.67 -10.65 -9.67
CA PRO A 256 -12.68 -9.63 -9.95
C PRO A 256 -11.25 -10.20 -10.00
N PRO A 257 -10.31 -9.54 -10.71
CA PRO A 257 -8.90 -9.96 -10.73
C PRO A 257 -8.25 -9.88 -9.34
N GLU A 258 -8.82 -9.12 -8.41
CA GLU A 258 -8.37 -9.02 -7.02
C GLU A 258 -8.42 -10.34 -6.26
N ARG A 259 -9.18 -11.35 -6.75
CA ARG A 259 -9.16 -12.67 -6.12
C ARG A 259 -7.76 -13.31 -6.08
N VAL A 260 -6.81 -12.78 -6.80
CA VAL A 260 -5.38 -13.13 -6.71
C VAL A 260 -4.84 -13.04 -5.28
N HIS A 261 -5.50 -12.28 -4.40
CA HIS A 261 -5.12 -12.11 -3.01
C HIS A 261 -5.68 -13.19 -2.06
N TRP A 262 -6.62 -14.03 -2.52
CA TRP A 262 -7.23 -15.10 -1.70
C TRP A 262 -7.49 -16.42 -2.42
N ASP A 263 -7.35 -16.45 -3.75
CA ASP A 263 -7.51 -17.65 -4.57
C ASP A 263 -6.14 -18.15 -5.04
N GLU A 264 -5.58 -19.09 -4.32
CA GLU A 264 -4.25 -19.65 -4.58
C GLU A 264 -4.12 -20.26 -5.98
N PRO A 265 -5.09 -21.11 -6.47
CA PRO A 265 -5.05 -21.63 -7.83
C PRO A 265 -5.06 -20.53 -8.91
N PHE A 266 -5.87 -19.50 -8.72
CA PHE A 266 -5.92 -18.37 -9.64
C PHE A 266 -4.63 -17.54 -9.62
N ALA A 267 -4.07 -17.26 -8.45
CA ALA A 267 -2.81 -16.56 -8.30
C ALA A 267 -1.69 -17.26 -9.08
N ARG A 268 -1.56 -18.57 -8.93
CA ARG A 268 -0.60 -19.38 -9.70
C ARG A 268 -0.88 -19.38 -11.20
N ALA A 269 -2.16 -19.45 -11.60
CA ALA A 269 -2.55 -19.44 -13.00
C ALA A 269 -2.21 -18.12 -13.72
N VAL A 270 -2.19 -16.99 -13.00
CA VAL A 270 -1.77 -15.69 -13.56
C VAL A 270 -0.28 -15.40 -13.44
N GLY A 271 0.51 -16.37 -12.92
CA GLY A 271 1.97 -16.33 -12.93
C GLY A 271 2.61 -15.72 -11.69
N VAL A 272 1.88 -15.60 -10.57
CA VAL A 272 2.44 -15.24 -9.26
C VAL A 272 2.67 -16.48 -8.40
N PRO A 273 3.58 -16.46 -7.41
CA PRO A 273 3.97 -17.66 -6.68
C PRO A 273 2.88 -18.24 -5.78
N GLY A 274 1.88 -17.45 -5.41
CA GLY A 274 0.74 -17.81 -4.57
C GLY A 274 -0.14 -16.60 -4.31
N ALA A 275 -1.22 -16.77 -3.55
CA ALA A 275 -2.02 -15.65 -3.05
C ALA A 275 -1.18 -14.78 -2.10
N TYR A 276 -1.38 -13.47 -2.12
CA TYR A 276 -0.50 -12.51 -1.46
C TYR A 276 -1.26 -11.28 -0.96
N ASP A 277 -0.64 -10.51 -0.06
CA ASP A 277 -1.15 -9.27 0.50
C ASP A 277 -1.30 -8.15 -0.55
N TYR A 278 -1.92 -7.06 -0.15
CA TYR A 278 -2.00 -5.85 -0.97
C TYR A 278 -0.77 -4.95 -0.80
N GLY A 279 -0.32 -4.34 -1.90
CA GLY A 279 0.80 -3.40 -1.85
C GLY A 279 0.55 -2.17 -0.97
N PRO A 280 -0.63 -1.51 -1.03
CA PRO A 280 -1.01 -0.43 -0.11
C PRO A 280 -0.96 -0.83 1.36
N GLU A 281 -1.33 -2.06 1.70
CA GLU A 281 -1.26 -2.62 3.05
C GLU A 281 0.18 -2.60 3.58
N ARG A 282 1.15 -3.08 2.80
CA ARG A 282 2.57 -3.06 3.18
C ARG A 282 3.14 -1.66 3.33
N VAL A 283 2.73 -0.71 2.49
CA VAL A 283 3.11 0.70 2.66
C VAL A 283 2.55 1.24 3.97
N ALA A 284 1.31 0.88 4.31
CA ALA A 284 0.69 1.26 5.58
C ALA A 284 1.44 0.65 6.78
N TRP A 285 1.92 -0.60 6.70
CA TRP A 285 2.73 -1.22 7.75
C TRP A 285 4.04 -0.48 8.00
N LEU A 286 4.73 -0.01 6.95
CA LEU A 286 5.91 0.83 7.12
C LEU A 286 5.58 2.18 7.77
N GLY A 287 4.43 2.77 7.42
CA GLY A 287 3.91 3.96 8.11
C GLY A 287 3.63 3.70 9.59
N HIS A 288 3.09 2.52 9.93
CA HIS A 288 2.77 2.11 11.29
C HIS A 288 4.04 2.01 12.17
N VAL A 289 5.17 1.54 11.63
CA VAL A 289 6.46 1.58 12.37
C VAL A 289 6.81 3.00 12.80
N ALA A 290 6.70 3.96 11.87
CA ALA A 290 7.02 5.35 12.16
C ALA A 290 6.04 5.98 13.16
N THR A 291 4.73 5.70 13.03
CA THR A 291 3.70 6.27 13.93
C THR A 291 3.78 5.68 15.34
N ASN A 292 4.06 4.39 15.50
CA ASN A 292 4.30 3.80 16.81
C ASN A 292 5.52 4.41 17.52
N TRP A 293 6.61 4.65 16.77
CA TRP A 293 7.85 5.19 17.31
C TRP A 293 7.76 6.68 17.67
N MET A 294 7.09 7.49 16.82
CA MET A 294 7.07 8.95 17.01
C MET A 294 6.20 9.41 18.18
N GLY A 295 5.23 8.58 18.61
CA GLY A 295 4.24 8.94 19.61
C GLY A 295 3.23 9.99 19.12
N ASN A 296 2.36 10.40 20.03
CA ASN A 296 1.18 11.21 19.72
C ASN A 296 1.51 12.66 19.31
N ASP A 297 2.63 13.19 19.78
CA ASP A 297 3.06 14.56 19.48
C ASP A 297 3.91 14.65 18.21
N GLY A 298 4.32 13.51 17.66
CA GLY A 298 5.04 13.43 16.41
C GLY A 298 4.12 13.57 15.20
N GLN A 299 4.66 13.99 14.07
CA GLN A 299 3.93 14.12 12.81
C GLN A 299 4.69 13.46 11.66
N LEU A 300 4.08 12.46 11.03
CA LEU A 300 4.62 11.89 9.79
C LEU A 300 4.51 12.93 8.67
N ARG A 301 5.65 13.38 8.14
CA ARG A 301 5.73 14.40 7.09
C ARG A 301 5.90 13.77 5.71
N ARG A 302 6.60 12.66 5.63
CA ARG A 302 6.81 11.93 4.39
C ARG A 302 6.86 10.43 4.66
N LEU A 303 6.36 9.66 3.74
CA LEU A 303 6.56 8.21 3.65
C LEU A 303 6.71 7.86 2.17
N SER A 304 7.91 7.44 1.77
CA SER A 304 8.18 6.92 0.44
C SER A 304 8.47 5.44 0.54
N ALA A 305 7.65 4.59 -0.05
CA ALA A 305 7.79 3.15 0.07
C ALA A 305 7.64 2.43 -1.27
N GLN A 306 8.43 1.38 -1.47
CA GLN A 306 8.46 0.55 -2.65
C GLN A 306 8.19 -0.91 -2.28
N VAL A 307 7.24 -1.52 -2.97
CA VAL A 307 6.99 -2.96 -2.93
C VAL A 307 8.04 -3.67 -3.78
N ARG A 308 8.64 -4.74 -3.25
CA ARG A 308 9.78 -5.43 -3.88
C ARG A 308 9.49 -6.87 -4.27
N ARG A 309 8.88 -7.64 -3.40
CA ARG A 309 8.54 -9.05 -3.60
C ARG A 309 7.13 -9.31 -3.08
N HIS A 310 6.55 -10.42 -3.49
CA HIS A 310 5.27 -10.86 -2.94
C HIS A 310 5.46 -11.26 -1.48
N ASN A 311 4.48 -10.94 -0.67
CA ASN A 311 4.32 -11.43 0.69
C ASN A 311 3.12 -12.38 0.65
N LEU A 312 3.37 -13.67 0.77
CA LEU A 312 2.40 -14.71 0.46
C LEU A 312 1.49 -15.01 1.66
N ILE A 313 0.35 -15.60 1.39
CA ILE A 313 -0.46 -16.22 2.45
C ILE A 313 0.43 -17.21 3.20
N GLY A 314 0.46 -17.09 4.52
CA GLY A 314 1.35 -17.84 5.43
C GLY A 314 2.64 -17.10 5.79
N ASP A 315 2.99 -15.98 5.15
CA ASP A 315 4.19 -15.23 5.49
C ASP A 315 3.99 -14.37 6.75
N VAL A 316 4.98 -14.39 7.64
CA VAL A 316 5.15 -13.36 8.68
C VAL A 316 6.12 -12.30 8.20
N THR A 317 5.86 -11.05 8.55
CA THR A 317 6.66 -9.90 8.13
C THR A 317 7.10 -9.09 9.33
N TRP A 318 8.39 -8.82 9.41
CA TRP A 318 9.01 -7.98 10.42
C TRP A 318 9.32 -6.61 9.82
N CYS A 319 8.58 -5.59 10.25
CA CYS A 319 8.75 -4.21 9.82
C CYS A 319 9.71 -3.50 10.78
N ARG A 320 10.79 -2.94 10.24
CA ARG A 320 11.88 -2.32 11.01
C ARG A 320 12.18 -0.92 10.50
N GLY A 321 12.79 -0.11 11.36
CA GLY A 321 13.27 1.21 11.01
C GLY A 321 14.59 1.54 11.69
N VAL A 322 15.38 2.42 11.06
CA VAL A 322 16.61 2.98 11.62
C VAL A 322 16.66 4.47 11.34
N VAL A 323 16.97 5.28 12.35
CA VAL A 323 17.18 6.72 12.19
C VAL A 323 18.45 6.97 11.39
N THR A 324 18.34 7.66 10.26
CA THR A 324 19.47 7.94 9.38
C THR A 324 19.98 9.38 9.47
N ALA A 325 19.11 10.33 9.81
CA ALA A 325 19.49 11.73 9.94
C ALA A 325 18.57 12.49 10.90
N LYS A 326 19.10 13.58 11.45
CA LYS A 326 18.36 14.61 12.20
C LYS A 326 18.67 15.95 11.54
N ARG A 327 17.66 16.76 11.27
CA ARG A 327 17.83 18.07 10.63
C ARG A 327 16.71 19.02 10.96
N GLU A 328 16.89 20.27 10.59
CA GLU A 328 15.82 21.27 10.60
C GLU A 328 15.32 21.49 9.16
N GLU A 329 14.03 21.54 8.99
CA GLU A 329 13.38 21.79 7.71
C GLU A 329 12.13 22.65 7.91
N GLY A 330 12.08 23.83 7.26
CA GLY A 330 10.94 24.74 7.39
C GLY A 330 10.63 25.16 8.83
N GLY A 331 11.65 25.30 9.69
CA GLY A 331 11.50 25.62 11.11
C GLY A 331 11.05 24.44 11.99
N GLN A 332 10.93 23.25 11.45
CA GLN A 332 10.58 22.03 12.18
C GLN A 332 11.82 21.17 12.44
N ALA A 333 11.86 20.53 13.59
CA ALA A 333 12.85 19.52 13.94
C ALA A 333 12.42 18.18 13.39
N VAL A 334 13.11 17.69 12.35
CA VAL A 334 12.75 16.45 11.65
C VAL A 334 13.80 15.37 11.79
N VAL A 335 13.32 14.13 11.68
CA VAL A 335 14.13 12.91 11.72
C VAL A 335 13.83 12.11 10.46
N ASP A 336 14.88 11.70 9.75
CA ASP A 336 14.76 10.79 8.62
C ASP A 336 15.03 9.35 9.07
N ILE A 337 14.23 8.42 8.56
CA ILE A 337 14.20 7.01 8.96
C ILE A 337 14.25 6.16 7.69
N GLU A 338 15.15 5.18 7.64
CA GLU A 338 15.08 4.10 6.67
C GLU A 338 14.18 2.99 7.20
N LEU A 339 13.30 2.46 6.34
CA LEU A 339 12.29 1.46 6.69
C LEU A 339 12.43 0.22 5.81
N SER A 340 12.19 -0.96 6.39
CA SER A 340 12.16 -2.23 5.68
C SER A 340 11.07 -3.16 6.23
N ALA A 341 10.56 -4.03 5.36
CA ALA A 341 9.70 -5.14 5.69
C ALA A 341 10.37 -6.41 5.17
N GLU A 342 10.68 -7.35 6.07
CA GLU A 342 11.37 -8.60 5.80
C GLU A 342 10.51 -9.78 6.23
N ASN A 343 10.37 -10.79 5.36
CA ASN A 343 9.62 -11.99 5.71
C ASN A 343 10.51 -13.04 6.41
N GLN A 344 9.92 -14.17 6.85
CA GLN A 344 10.63 -15.27 7.52
C GLN A 344 11.68 -15.97 6.64
N ARG A 345 11.69 -15.72 5.33
CA ARG A 345 12.72 -16.20 4.40
C ARG A 345 13.88 -15.22 4.22
N HIS A 346 13.94 -14.18 5.05
CA HIS A 346 14.91 -13.09 4.95
C HIS A 346 14.86 -12.33 3.61
N GLU A 347 13.67 -12.27 3.00
CA GLU A 347 13.44 -11.50 1.78
C GLU A 347 12.86 -10.13 2.14
N ILE A 348 13.47 -9.08 1.59
CA ILE A 348 12.92 -7.73 1.69
C ILE A 348 11.71 -7.63 0.77
N THR A 349 10.52 -7.60 1.34
CA THR A 349 9.24 -7.51 0.62
C THR A 349 8.82 -6.07 0.34
N ALA A 350 9.24 -5.13 1.19
CA ALA A 350 9.12 -3.69 0.94
C ALA A 350 10.27 -2.94 1.61
N LYS A 351 10.58 -1.75 1.09
CA LYS A 351 11.52 -0.82 1.69
C LYS A 351 11.11 0.62 1.44
N GLY A 352 11.54 1.52 2.29
CA GLY A 352 11.19 2.93 2.16
C GLY A 352 11.95 3.83 3.09
N THR A 353 11.53 5.09 3.10
CA THR A 353 12.01 6.11 4.02
C THR A 353 10.82 6.87 4.60
N ALA A 354 10.96 7.33 5.84
CA ALA A 354 10.02 8.25 6.45
C ALA A 354 10.74 9.51 6.93
N THR A 355 10.02 10.63 6.95
CA THR A 355 10.43 11.85 7.63
C THR A 355 9.38 12.19 8.67
N VAL A 356 9.79 12.32 9.92
CA VAL A 356 8.92 12.60 11.07
C VAL A 356 9.34 13.93 11.69
N ALA A 357 8.38 14.85 11.88
CA ALA A 357 8.60 16.02 12.72
C ALA A 357 8.31 15.68 14.18
N LEU A 358 9.21 16.06 15.08
CA LEU A 358 9.09 15.81 16.51
C LEU A 358 9.08 17.12 17.32
N PRO A 359 8.41 17.14 18.47
CA PRO A 359 8.48 18.28 19.38
C PRO A 359 9.91 18.45 19.92
N ARG A 360 10.23 19.68 20.27
CA ARG A 360 11.46 20.02 21.00
C ARG A 360 11.19 20.09 22.50
N GLY A 361 12.18 19.71 23.27
CA GLY A 361 12.20 20.01 24.70
C GLY A 361 12.17 21.51 24.93
N LYS A 362 11.53 21.95 26.02
CA LYS A 362 11.64 23.34 26.45
C LYS A 362 13.12 23.64 26.70
N LYS A 363 13.66 24.67 26.04
CA LYS A 363 14.98 25.20 26.47
C LYS A 363 14.84 25.66 27.90
N SER A 364 15.52 24.98 28.81
CA SER A 364 15.66 25.40 30.20
C SER A 364 16.45 26.74 30.28
#